data_3ff89fe0b197f2bcb2d3168d8f934811
#
_entry.id   3ff89fe0b197f2bcb2d3168d8f934811
#
_cell.length_a   1.000
_cell.length_b   1.000
_cell.length_c   1.000
_cell.angle_alpha   90.00
_cell.angle_beta   90.00
_cell.angle_gamma   90.00
#
_symmetry.space_group_name_H-M   'P 1'
#
loop_
_entity.id
_entity.type
_entity.pdbx_description
1 polymer ?
#
loop_
_entity_poly.entity_id
_entity_poly.type
_entity_poly.pdbx_seq_one_letter_code
_entity_poly.pdbx_strand_id
1 'polypeptide(L)'
;LPSQVTINNASGNRVITSDGGTTLNGEDTLRYDGTNFLIGTNTEAPYSNRNLTVAAGGSGSTTTAIEIRSASNGTGRVIFSDGTSADSAANEGQVIYQQSDHKMLFGVAANYQNMALESTGGTGADLNLIDGNLKFASGHGIDFSSASGSASGSSSALLDDYEEGSWTPTYVGGGGSLTVNGSYSVQAGKYIKIGNMVFVEGGLRANVTNNSNGTFDIAGLPFTVVDNSNSTGILHCKDQASWTVAPHHFSIMNNTTKARARGGIDVGDSQYTNGNTTMFASGSTNNNRVYFSGSYRTA
;
A
#
# COMPACT_ATOMS: atom_id res chain seq x y z
N LEU A 1 -41.71 -43.84 49.60
CA LEU A 1 -40.44 -43.10 49.35
C LEU A 1 -40.53 -42.50 47.98
N PRO A 2 -40.15 -41.23 47.77
CA PRO A 2 -40.06 -40.68 46.44
C PRO A 2 -39.09 -41.53 45.61
N SER A 3 -39.44 -41.83 44.36
CA SER A 3 -38.62 -42.61 43.44
C SER A 3 -37.28 -41.92 43.29
N GLN A 4 -36.21 -42.64 43.54
CA GLN A 4 -34.85 -42.14 43.45
C GLN A 4 -34.55 -41.74 41.97
N VAL A 5 -34.12 -40.53 41.75
CA VAL A 5 -33.70 -40.08 40.43
C VAL A 5 -32.42 -40.83 40.09
N THR A 6 -32.48 -41.57 38.99
CA THR A 6 -31.31 -42.27 38.44
C THR A 6 -30.65 -41.40 37.40
N ILE A 7 -29.36 -41.17 37.55
CA ILE A 7 -28.54 -40.50 36.52
C ILE A 7 -27.76 -41.56 35.75
N ASN A 8 -28.07 -41.74 34.49
CA ASN A 8 -27.31 -42.62 33.59
C ASN A 8 -26.06 -41.93 33.10
N ASN A 9 -25.03 -42.68 32.87
CA ASN A 9 -23.74 -42.13 32.34
C ASN A 9 -23.11 -41.04 33.20
N ALA A 10 -23.21 -41.10 34.50
CA ALA A 10 -22.79 -40.10 35.48
C ALA A 10 -21.27 -40.07 35.69
N SER A 11 -20.43 -40.23 34.69
CA SER A 11 -19.00 -40.02 34.82
C SER A 11 -18.61 -38.57 34.56
N GLY A 12 -17.75 -38.04 35.38
CA GLY A 12 -17.38 -36.66 35.60
C GLY A 12 -17.60 -35.60 34.50
N ASN A 13 -18.00 -34.44 34.94
CA ASN A 13 -18.04 -33.19 34.17
C ASN A 13 -19.01 -33.15 32.98
N ARG A 14 -20.03 -34.01 32.97
CA ARG A 14 -21.05 -34.03 31.90
C ARG A 14 -22.19 -33.09 32.21
N VAL A 15 -22.75 -32.49 31.20
CA VAL A 15 -24.03 -31.78 31.30
C VAL A 15 -25.14 -32.82 31.38
N ILE A 16 -26.05 -32.67 32.33
CA ILE A 16 -27.13 -33.61 32.57
C ILE A 16 -28.37 -33.10 31.84
N THR A 17 -28.95 -33.94 30.98
CA THR A 17 -30.21 -33.67 30.31
C THR A 17 -31.30 -34.66 30.74
N SER A 18 -32.58 -34.31 30.56
CA SER A 18 -33.71 -35.15 30.80
C SER A 18 -34.17 -35.83 29.52
N ASP A 19 -34.49 -37.10 29.58
CA ASP A 19 -35.11 -37.86 28.46
C ASP A 19 -36.62 -37.67 28.33
N GLY A 20 -37.20 -36.78 29.17
CA GLY A 20 -38.63 -36.52 29.26
C GLY A 20 -39.36 -37.48 30.21
N GLY A 21 -38.68 -38.39 30.87
CA GLY A 21 -39.17 -39.31 31.87
C GLY A 21 -38.62 -39.05 33.28
N THR A 22 -38.38 -40.11 34.01
CA THR A 22 -37.80 -40.10 35.38
C THR A 22 -36.28 -40.26 35.38
N THR A 23 -35.66 -40.37 34.19
CA THR A 23 -34.23 -40.61 34.02
C THR A 23 -33.52 -39.34 33.53
N LEU A 24 -32.32 -39.09 34.08
CA LEU A 24 -31.41 -38.06 33.62
C LEU A 24 -30.21 -38.70 32.98
N ASN A 25 -29.74 -38.11 31.85
CA ASN A 25 -28.56 -38.55 31.15
C ASN A 25 -27.41 -37.58 31.29
N GLY A 26 -26.21 -38.11 31.54
CA GLY A 26 -24.95 -37.36 31.39
C GLY A 26 -24.49 -37.41 29.95
N GLU A 27 -24.51 -36.29 29.27
CA GLU A 27 -24.14 -36.19 27.83
C GLU A 27 -22.64 -36.40 27.62
N ASP A 28 -22.27 -37.36 26.78
CA ASP A 28 -20.88 -37.74 26.58
C ASP A 28 -20.07 -36.67 25.83
N THR A 29 -20.72 -35.95 24.91
CA THR A 29 -20.11 -34.95 24.06
C THR A 29 -20.49 -33.51 24.43
N LEU A 30 -21.17 -33.29 25.58
CA LEU A 30 -21.50 -31.99 26.14
C LEU A 30 -20.99 -31.94 27.57
N ARG A 31 -19.86 -31.30 27.79
CA ARG A 31 -19.10 -31.36 29.05
C ARG A 31 -18.65 -29.99 29.53
N TYR A 32 -18.52 -29.88 30.83
CA TYR A 32 -17.81 -28.79 31.51
C TYR A 32 -16.77 -29.38 32.44
N ASP A 33 -15.49 -29.19 32.18
CA ASP A 33 -14.40 -29.81 32.93
C ASP A 33 -13.90 -28.97 34.12
N GLY A 34 -14.59 -27.91 34.46
CA GLY A 34 -14.22 -26.91 35.48
C GLY A 34 -13.59 -25.65 34.87
N THR A 35 -13.13 -25.74 33.63
CA THR A 35 -12.49 -24.64 32.91
C THR A 35 -13.10 -24.42 31.52
N ASN A 36 -13.34 -25.52 30.78
CA ASN A 36 -13.79 -25.49 29.39
C ASN A 36 -15.19 -26.06 29.24
N PHE A 37 -15.97 -25.48 28.32
CA PHE A 37 -17.21 -26.03 27.84
C PHE A 37 -17.00 -26.68 26.49
N LEU A 38 -17.20 -28.02 26.41
CA LEU A 38 -16.93 -28.81 25.22
C LEU A 38 -18.24 -29.28 24.60
N ILE A 39 -18.38 -29.08 23.30
CA ILE A 39 -19.54 -29.47 22.50
C ILE A 39 -19.06 -30.34 21.31
N GLY A 40 -19.60 -31.56 21.22
CA GLY A 40 -19.25 -32.49 20.13
C GLY A 40 -17.96 -33.25 20.33
N THR A 41 -17.29 -33.10 21.46
CA THR A 41 -16.04 -33.78 21.76
C THR A 41 -15.92 -34.11 23.25
N ASN A 42 -15.25 -35.23 23.55
CA ASN A 42 -14.85 -35.59 24.91
C ASN A 42 -13.36 -35.36 25.19
N THR A 43 -12.64 -34.80 24.23
CA THR A 43 -11.21 -34.57 24.30
C THR A 43 -10.93 -33.07 24.29
N GLU A 44 -10.10 -32.62 25.21
CA GLU A 44 -9.59 -31.27 25.19
C GLU A 44 -8.76 -31.02 23.95
N ALA A 45 -8.87 -29.84 23.36
CA ALA A 45 -7.99 -29.44 22.29
C ALA A 45 -6.54 -29.32 22.83
N PRO A 46 -5.51 -29.67 22.03
CA PRO A 46 -4.12 -29.77 22.47
C PRO A 46 -3.47 -28.43 22.86
N TYR A 47 -4.23 -27.34 22.84
CA TYR A 47 -3.76 -26.00 23.21
C TYR A 47 -4.47 -25.55 24.49
N SER A 48 -3.73 -25.10 25.48
CA SER A 48 -4.22 -24.51 26.73
C SER A 48 -5.00 -23.20 26.49
N ASN A 49 -5.93 -22.87 27.41
CA ASN A 49 -6.70 -21.62 27.44
C ASN A 49 -7.86 -21.51 26.42
N ARG A 50 -8.65 -22.57 26.24
CA ARG A 50 -9.90 -22.53 25.48
C ARG A 50 -11.08 -22.80 26.40
N ASN A 51 -12.02 -21.87 26.50
CA ASN A 51 -13.19 -21.99 27.36
C ASN A 51 -14.41 -22.61 26.65
N LEU A 52 -14.41 -22.58 25.30
CA LEU A 52 -15.43 -23.23 24.48
C LEU A 52 -14.79 -23.94 23.30
N THR A 53 -15.04 -25.23 23.15
CA THR A 53 -14.64 -26.02 21.98
C THR A 53 -15.89 -26.61 21.33
N VAL A 54 -16.07 -26.33 20.04
CA VAL A 54 -17.08 -26.98 19.21
C VAL A 54 -16.35 -27.83 18.17
N ALA A 55 -16.57 -29.14 18.18
CA ALA A 55 -15.87 -30.08 17.31
C ALA A 55 -16.84 -31.04 16.64
N ALA A 56 -16.57 -31.41 15.37
CA ALA A 56 -17.22 -32.52 14.72
C ALA A 56 -16.55 -33.81 15.16
N GLY A 57 -17.32 -34.78 15.62
CA GLY A 57 -16.85 -36.14 15.93
C GLY A 57 -16.69 -37.00 14.68
N GLY A 58 -15.68 -37.85 14.64
CA GLY A 58 -15.49 -38.85 13.60
C GLY A 58 -14.31 -38.64 12.67
N SER A 59 -13.94 -39.70 11.93
CA SER A 59 -12.92 -39.67 10.86
C SER A 59 -13.62 -39.44 9.52
N GLY A 60 -13.21 -38.41 8.78
CA GLY A 60 -13.76 -38.09 7.46
C GLY A 60 -13.98 -36.58 7.26
N SER A 61 -14.48 -36.21 6.08
CA SER A 61 -14.78 -34.82 5.76
C SER A 61 -16.09 -34.41 6.43
N THR A 62 -16.01 -33.84 7.64
CA THR A 62 -17.17 -33.30 8.37
C THR A 62 -17.03 -31.78 8.51
N THR A 63 -18.18 -31.09 8.35
CA THR A 63 -18.22 -29.64 8.57
C THR A 63 -18.64 -29.36 10.00
N THR A 64 -17.89 -28.53 10.70
CA THR A 64 -18.27 -27.97 11.99
C THR A 64 -18.59 -26.50 11.81
N ALA A 65 -19.72 -26.05 12.33
CA ALA A 65 -20.16 -24.67 12.23
C ALA A 65 -20.64 -24.12 13.57
N ILE A 66 -20.43 -22.84 13.77
CA ILE A 66 -21.13 -22.03 14.77
C ILE A 66 -22.05 -21.11 13.97
N GLU A 67 -23.37 -21.31 14.08
CA GLU A 67 -24.36 -20.45 13.43
C GLU A 67 -24.77 -19.34 14.39
N ILE A 68 -24.56 -18.09 13.97
CA ILE A 68 -25.07 -16.90 14.66
C ILE A 68 -26.25 -16.38 13.83
N ARG A 69 -27.48 -16.64 14.30
CA ARG A 69 -28.70 -16.27 13.59
C ARG A 69 -29.27 -14.97 14.15
N SER A 70 -29.59 -14.04 13.28
CA SER A 70 -30.30 -12.79 13.59
C SER A 70 -31.49 -12.61 12.64
N ALA A 71 -32.39 -11.66 12.97
CA ALA A 71 -33.48 -11.30 12.07
C ALA A 71 -32.94 -10.71 10.76
N SER A 72 -33.77 -10.71 9.68
CA SER A 72 -33.36 -10.23 8.34
C SER A 72 -32.91 -8.77 8.30
N ASN A 73 -33.27 -7.97 9.29
CA ASN A 73 -32.84 -6.59 9.47
C ASN A 73 -31.88 -6.40 10.69
N GLY A 74 -31.41 -7.51 11.26
CA GLY A 74 -30.55 -7.52 12.42
C GLY A 74 -29.07 -7.67 12.08
N THR A 75 -28.25 -7.81 13.12
CA THR A 75 -26.80 -8.06 13.02
C THR A 75 -26.41 -9.28 13.83
N GLY A 76 -25.66 -10.21 13.21
CA GLY A 76 -24.92 -11.27 13.92
C GLY A 76 -23.52 -10.75 14.29
N ARG A 77 -23.05 -11.03 15.52
CA ARG A 77 -21.76 -10.48 15.99
C ARG A 77 -20.93 -11.51 16.75
N VAL A 78 -19.60 -11.42 16.55
CA VAL A 78 -18.59 -11.91 17.50
C VAL A 78 -17.90 -10.69 18.08
N ILE A 79 -17.89 -10.55 19.41
CA ILE A 79 -17.38 -9.38 20.11
C ILE A 79 -16.17 -9.79 20.96
N PHE A 80 -15.11 -9.02 20.88
CA PHE A 80 -13.95 -9.10 21.76
C PHE A 80 -14.00 -7.89 22.73
N SER A 81 -14.10 -8.17 24.01
CA SER A 81 -14.24 -7.13 25.05
C SER A 81 -13.11 -7.27 26.06
N ASP A 82 -12.65 -6.17 26.61
CA ASP A 82 -11.58 -6.13 27.60
C ASP A 82 -12.05 -5.89 29.04
N GLY A 83 -13.32 -5.92 29.31
CA GLY A 83 -13.82 -5.63 30.63
C GLY A 83 -15.28 -5.98 30.88
N THR A 84 -15.75 -5.63 32.07
CA THR A 84 -17.13 -5.84 32.54
C THR A 84 -17.98 -4.56 32.48
N SER A 85 -17.43 -3.46 31.99
CA SER A 85 -18.14 -2.18 31.86
C SER A 85 -19.19 -2.27 30.76
N ALA A 86 -20.36 -1.70 30.99
CA ALA A 86 -21.45 -1.67 29.99
C ALA A 86 -21.35 -0.48 29.04
N ASP A 87 -20.26 0.27 29.09
CA ASP A 87 -20.03 1.40 28.20
C ASP A 87 -19.51 0.98 26.80
N SER A 88 -19.50 1.91 25.86
CA SER A 88 -19.07 1.66 24.47
C SER A 88 -17.58 1.30 24.36
N ALA A 89 -16.78 1.58 25.38
CA ALA A 89 -15.36 1.23 25.46
C ALA A 89 -15.12 -0.27 25.70
N ALA A 90 -16.14 -1.01 26.15
CA ALA A 90 -16.03 -2.45 26.39
C ALA A 90 -15.92 -3.30 25.11
N ASN A 91 -16.18 -2.75 23.94
CA ASN A 91 -16.18 -3.47 22.65
C ASN A 91 -14.92 -3.12 21.86
N GLU A 92 -13.77 -3.73 22.19
CA GLU A 92 -12.50 -3.42 21.57
C GLU A 92 -12.34 -3.99 20.15
N GLY A 93 -13.02 -5.11 19.85
CA GLY A 93 -12.98 -5.70 18.52
C GLY A 93 -14.26 -6.43 18.15
N GLN A 94 -14.65 -6.41 16.88
CA GLN A 94 -15.86 -7.06 16.40
C GLN A 94 -15.73 -7.62 15.00
N VAL A 95 -16.34 -8.78 14.79
CA VAL A 95 -16.72 -9.30 13.46
C VAL A 95 -18.24 -9.30 13.39
N ILE A 96 -18.80 -8.59 12.44
CA ILE A 96 -20.24 -8.34 12.34
C ILE A 96 -20.73 -8.77 10.94
N TYR A 97 -21.85 -9.46 10.87
CA TYR A 97 -22.61 -9.59 9.62
C TYR A 97 -23.90 -8.77 9.74
N GLN A 98 -24.04 -7.78 8.86
CA GLN A 98 -25.22 -6.93 8.78
C GLN A 98 -26.16 -7.49 7.72
N GLN A 99 -27.31 -8.01 8.17
CA GLN A 99 -28.26 -8.73 7.32
C GLN A 99 -28.92 -7.82 6.29
N SER A 100 -29.27 -6.57 6.67
CA SER A 100 -29.98 -5.63 5.80
C SER A 100 -29.18 -5.22 4.56
N ASP A 101 -27.86 -5.11 4.70
CA ASP A 101 -26.98 -4.55 3.69
C ASP A 101 -26.05 -5.61 3.09
N HIS A 102 -26.15 -6.86 3.55
CA HIS A 102 -25.29 -7.99 3.14
C HIS A 102 -23.79 -7.66 3.28
N LYS A 103 -23.40 -7.10 4.42
CA LYS A 103 -22.01 -6.68 4.69
C LYS A 103 -21.37 -7.51 5.80
N MET A 104 -20.13 -7.91 5.59
CA MET A 104 -19.26 -8.38 6.64
C MET A 104 -18.39 -7.21 7.08
N LEU A 105 -18.44 -6.82 8.35
CA LEU A 105 -17.71 -5.69 8.91
C LEU A 105 -16.68 -6.16 9.94
N PHE A 106 -15.54 -5.49 9.96
CA PHE A 106 -14.51 -5.66 10.97
C PHE A 106 -14.27 -4.31 11.63
N GLY A 107 -14.41 -4.26 12.93
CA GLY A 107 -14.25 -3.04 13.71
C GLY A 107 -13.29 -3.21 14.87
N VAL A 108 -12.58 -2.15 15.22
CA VAL A 108 -11.68 -2.07 16.37
C VAL A 108 -11.88 -0.74 17.09
N ALA A 109 -11.59 -0.71 18.41
CA ALA A 109 -11.55 0.51 19.22
C ALA A 109 -12.84 1.35 19.14
N ALA A 110 -13.98 0.77 19.51
CA ALA A 110 -15.31 1.40 19.51
C ALA A 110 -15.81 1.86 18.11
N ASN A 111 -15.02 1.72 17.07
CA ASN A 111 -15.46 1.92 15.68
C ASN A 111 -15.91 0.58 15.08
N TYR A 112 -17.16 0.50 14.66
CA TYR A 112 -17.76 -0.75 14.19
C TYR A 112 -17.49 -1.05 12.71
N GLN A 113 -16.88 -0.12 11.98
CA GLN A 113 -16.77 -0.17 10.52
C GLN A 113 -15.41 0.36 10.03
N ASN A 114 -14.32 -0.31 10.40
CA ASN A 114 -13.01 0.05 9.83
C ASN A 114 -12.78 -0.61 8.47
N MET A 115 -13.28 -1.82 8.28
CA MET A 115 -13.18 -2.58 7.03
C MET A 115 -14.49 -3.32 6.77
N ALA A 116 -14.92 -3.34 5.51
CA ALA A 116 -16.10 -4.07 5.08
C ALA A 116 -15.82 -4.93 3.84
N LEU A 117 -16.48 -6.09 3.75
CA LEU A 117 -16.73 -6.80 2.51
C LEU A 117 -18.19 -6.55 2.16
N GLU A 118 -18.44 -5.87 1.04
CA GLU A 118 -19.75 -5.40 0.65
C GLU A 118 -20.19 -6.07 -0.65
N SER A 119 -21.44 -6.55 -0.69
CA SER A 119 -22.01 -7.08 -1.94
C SER A 119 -22.27 -5.94 -2.92
N THR A 120 -21.86 -6.12 -4.17
CA THR A 120 -22.08 -5.17 -5.27
C THR A 120 -23.38 -5.42 -6.05
N GLY A 121 -24.29 -6.22 -5.49
CA GLY A 121 -25.60 -6.52 -6.11
C GLY A 121 -25.59 -7.65 -7.12
N GLY A 122 -24.54 -8.49 -7.11
CA GLY A 122 -24.39 -9.68 -7.96
C GLY A 122 -23.55 -10.75 -7.27
N THR A 123 -22.65 -11.39 -8.02
CA THR A 123 -21.67 -12.35 -7.47
C THR A 123 -20.37 -11.69 -7.01
N GLY A 124 -20.24 -10.39 -7.20
CA GLY A 124 -19.07 -9.60 -6.79
C GLY A 124 -19.16 -9.10 -5.37
N ALA A 125 -18.00 -8.85 -4.77
CA ALA A 125 -17.86 -8.18 -3.50
C ALA A 125 -16.66 -7.24 -3.53
N ASP A 126 -16.81 -6.07 -2.95
CA ASP A 126 -15.73 -5.10 -2.77
C ASP A 126 -15.14 -5.18 -1.36
N LEU A 127 -13.83 -4.99 -1.27
CA LEU A 127 -13.15 -4.71 -0.02
C LEU A 127 -13.08 -3.19 0.18
N ASN A 128 -13.81 -2.68 1.18
CA ASN A 128 -13.85 -1.28 1.51
C ASN A 128 -13.11 -0.99 2.81
N LEU A 129 -12.07 -0.14 2.76
CA LEU A 129 -11.41 0.44 3.94
C LEU A 129 -12.10 1.76 4.24
N ILE A 130 -13.00 1.75 5.22
CA ILE A 130 -13.87 2.88 5.55
C ILE A 130 -13.09 3.96 6.30
N ASP A 131 -12.18 3.54 7.18
CA ASP A 131 -11.32 4.43 7.96
C ASP A 131 -9.94 3.81 8.11
N GLY A 132 -8.90 4.59 7.72
CA GLY A 132 -7.51 4.15 7.75
C GLY A 132 -6.92 3.86 6.37
N ASN A 133 -5.70 3.34 6.38
CA ASN A 133 -4.91 3.04 5.18
C ASN A 133 -4.58 1.54 5.09
N LEU A 134 -4.52 1.03 3.87
CA LEU A 134 -3.91 -0.27 3.62
C LEU A 134 -2.38 -0.10 3.62
N LYS A 135 -1.71 -0.68 4.62
CA LYS A 135 -0.27 -0.60 4.77
C LYS A 135 0.38 -1.92 4.37
N PHE A 136 1.34 -1.84 3.47
CA PHE A 136 2.19 -2.97 3.10
C PHE A 136 3.57 -2.83 3.74
N ALA A 137 4.17 -3.93 4.13
CA ALA A 137 5.59 -3.96 4.51
C ALA A 137 6.47 -3.81 3.26
N SER A 138 7.73 -3.42 3.45
CA SER A 138 8.70 -3.31 2.33
C SER A 138 8.79 -4.62 1.54
N GLY A 139 8.74 -4.53 0.22
CA GLY A 139 8.72 -5.67 -0.69
C GLY A 139 7.37 -6.38 -0.84
N HIS A 140 6.31 -5.81 -0.26
CA HIS A 140 4.93 -6.31 -0.40
C HIS A 140 4.05 -5.24 -1.04
N GLY A 141 2.99 -5.65 -1.73
CA GLY A 141 2.11 -4.73 -2.44
C GLY A 141 0.84 -5.41 -2.96
N ILE A 142 0.24 -4.86 -4.00
CA ILE A 142 -0.92 -5.44 -4.67
C ILE A 142 -0.44 -6.33 -5.81
N ASP A 143 -0.78 -7.62 -5.75
CA ASP A 143 -0.41 -8.61 -6.75
C ASP A 143 -1.50 -8.75 -7.82
N PHE A 144 -1.16 -8.45 -9.06
CA PHE A 144 -2.01 -8.58 -10.23
C PHE A 144 -1.65 -9.82 -11.09
N SER A 145 -0.85 -10.76 -10.58
CA SER A 145 -0.38 -11.92 -11.34
C SER A 145 -1.50 -12.82 -11.86
N SER A 146 -2.66 -12.80 -11.21
CA SER A 146 -3.86 -13.53 -11.63
C SER A 146 -4.72 -12.77 -12.65
N ALA A 147 -4.39 -11.51 -12.96
CA ALA A 147 -5.10 -10.74 -13.97
C ALA A 147 -4.78 -11.29 -15.37
N SER A 148 -5.80 -11.44 -16.20
CA SER A 148 -5.63 -11.85 -17.59
C SER A 148 -5.02 -10.71 -18.43
N GLY A 149 -4.19 -11.04 -19.42
CA GLY A 149 -3.65 -10.07 -20.37
C GLY A 149 -2.24 -9.57 -20.10
N SER A 150 -1.45 -10.30 -19.31
CA SER A 150 -0.01 -10.01 -19.17
C SER A 150 0.69 -10.06 -20.52
N ALA A 151 1.44 -9.01 -20.83
CA ALA A 151 2.25 -8.98 -22.05
C ALA A 151 3.36 -10.06 -22.01
N SER A 152 3.72 -10.59 -23.18
CA SER A 152 4.91 -11.43 -23.29
C SER A 152 6.13 -10.65 -22.81
N GLY A 153 6.88 -11.22 -21.85
CA GLY A 153 8.04 -10.57 -21.23
C GLY A 153 7.72 -9.75 -19.97
N SER A 154 6.52 -9.86 -19.43
CA SER A 154 6.20 -9.30 -18.10
C SER A 154 7.13 -9.92 -17.04
N SER A 155 7.84 -9.08 -16.30
CA SER A 155 8.78 -9.51 -15.25
C SER A 155 8.18 -9.41 -13.84
N SER A 156 7.11 -8.64 -13.65
CA SER A 156 6.41 -8.48 -12.39
C SER A 156 4.98 -8.00 -12.62
N ALA A 157 4.07 -8.48 -11.81
CA ALA A 157 2.70 -8.01 -11.71
C ALA A 157 2.39 -7.47 -10.29
N LEU A 158 3.41 -7.29 -9.47
CA LEU A 158 3.31 -6.73 -8.13
C LEU A 158 3.51 -5.21 -8.17
N LEU A 159 2.55 -4.46 -7.64
CA LEU A 159 2.67 -3.03 -7.38
C LEU A 159 3.09 -2.85 -5.91
N ASP A 160 4.38 -2.74 -5.67
CA ASP A 160 4.99 -2.73 -4.34
C ASP A 160 5.79 -1.47 -4.01
N ASP A 161 5.96 -0.58 -4.97
CA ASP A 161 6.82 0.59 -4.84
C ASP A 161 6.13 1.84 -5.39
N TYR A 162 5.57 2.62 -4.47
CA TYR A 162 5.03 3.95 -4.74
C TYR A 162 5.67 4.95 -3.77
N GLU A 163 6.23 6.00 -4.31
CA GLU A 163 6.84 7.08 -3.54
C GLU A 163 6.61 8.43 -4.22
N GLU A 164 6.34 9.44 -3.44
CA GLU A 164 6.30 10.82 -3.89
C GLU A 164 7.10 11.73 -2.97
N GLY A 165 7.68 12.77 -3.52
CA GLY A 165 8.50 13.65 -2.73
C GLY A 165 8.99 14.89 -3.45
N SER A 166 9.96 15.53 -2.84
CA SER A 166 10.62 16.73 -3.37
C SER A 166 12.08 16.45 -3.61
N TRP A 167 12.65 17.12 -4.62
CA TRP A 167 14.06 17.07 -4.90
C TRP A 167 14.61 18.48 -5.21
N THR A 168 15.92 18.64 -5.16
CA THR A 168 16.58 19.92 -5.32
C THR A 168 17.44 19.91 -6.59
N PRO A 169 16.90 20.40 -7.72
CA PRO A 169 17.69 20.52 -8.94
C PRO A 169 18.79 21.56 -8.80
N THR A 170 19.91 21.36 -9.50
CA THR A 170 21.02 22.29 -9.55
C THR A 170 21.58 22.40 -10.95
N TYR A 171 22.08 23.58 -11.35
CA TYR A 171 22.92 23.72 -12.53
C TYR A 171 24.34 23.27 -12.21
N VAL A 172 24.92 22.39 -13.01
CA VAL A 172 26.30 21.93 -12.88
C VAL A 172 27.03 21.94 -14.22
N GLY A 173 28.31 22.18 -14.22
CA GLY A 173 29.15 22.05 -15.40
C GLY A 173 29.41 20.57 -15.72
N GLY A 174 29.22 20.18 -16.96
CA GLY A 174 29.43 18.80 -17.44
C GLY A 174 30.83 18.55 -18.06
N GLY A 175 31.78 19.39 -17.80
CA GLY A 175 33.16 19.37 -18.36
C GLY A 175 33.77 20.77 -18.45
N GLY A 176 33.02 21.74 -17.97
CA GLY A 176 33.43 23.14 -17.85
C GLY A 176 33.10 23.69 -16.48
N SER A 177 33.66 24.85 -16.19
CA SER A 177 33.44 25.57 -14.94
C SER A 177 32.16 26.41 -15.06
N LEU A 178 31.19 26.15 -14.19
CA LEU A 178 29.95 26.90 -14.09
C LEU A 178 29.77 27.32 -12.61
N THR A 179 29.53 28.58 -12.38
CA THR A 179 29.34 29.13 -11.04
C THR A 179 27.95 29.76 -10.95
N VAL A 180 27.17 29.33 -9.98
CA VAL A 180 25.93 30.01 -9.59
C VAL A 180 26.30 31.16 -8.65
N ASN A 181 25.98 32.39 -9.04
CA ASN A 181 26.28 33.58 -8.29
C ASN A 181 25.16 33.87 -7.28
N GLY A 182 25.47 33.76 -6.01
CA GLY A 182 24.53 33.91 -4.93
C GLY A 182 23.62 32.66 -4.77
N SER A 183 22.35 32.89 -4.58
CA SER A 183 21.33 31.82 -4.40
C SER A 183 20.43 31.68 -5.61
N TYR A 184 19.83 30.51 -5.74
CA TYR A 184 18.73 30.31 -6.67
C TYR A 184 17.51 31.14 -6.22
N SER A 185 16.85 31.81 -7.14
CA SER A 185 15.54 32.43 -6.89
C SER A 185 14.36 31.48 -7.15
N VAL A 186 14.61 30.40 -7.90
CA VAL A 186 13.75 29.23 -8.00
C VAL A 186 14.65 27.99 -7.98
N GLN A 187 14.38 27.08 -7.07
CA GLN A 187 15.08 25.81 -6.94
C GLN A 187 14.16 24.80 -6.28
N ALA A 188 13.33 24.16 -7.06
CA ALA A 188 12.36 23.20 -6.55
C ALA A 188 12.07 22.12 -7.57
N GLY A 189 11.82 20.92 -7.08
CA GLY A 189 11.34 19.81 -7.87
C GLY A 189 10.42 18.90 -7.06
N LYS A 190 9.53 18.22 -7.76
CA LYS A 190 8.66 17.17 -7.25
C LYS A 190 8.86 15.92 -8.06
N TYR A 191 8.59 14.77 -7.44
CA TYR A 191 8.62 13.50 -8.15
C TYR A 191 7.52 12.57 -7.65
N ILE A 192 7.16 11.63 -8.52
CA ILE A 192 6.34 10.45 -8.22
C ILE A 192 7.09 9.26 -8.81
N LYS A 193 7.28 8.21 -8.02
CA LYS A 193 7.84 6.93 -8.43
C LYS A 193 6.76 5.86 -8.35
N ILE A 194 6.63 5.07 -9.41
CA ILE A 194 5.74 3.91 -9.47
C ILE A 194 6.56 2.74 -10.04
N GLY A 195 6.81 1.75 -9.21
CA GLY A 195 7.78 0.71 -9.53
C GLY A 195 9.14 1.32 -9.88
N ASN A 196 9.67 1.03 -11.06
CA ASN A 196 10.94 1.60 -11.52
C ASN A 196 10.80 2.84 -12.43
N MET A 197 9.58 3.38 -12.60
CA MET A 197 9.34 4.59 -13.38
C MET A 197 9.28 5.81 -12.46
N VAL A 198 10.07 6.82 -12.76
CA VAL A 198 10.13 8.09 -12.04
C VAL A 198 9.63 9.21 -12.93
N PHE A 199 8.60 9.91 -12.50
CA PHE A 199 8.10 11.14 -13.10
C PHE A 199 8.65 12.31 -12.29
N VAL A 200 9.20 13.31 -12.96
CA VAL A 200 9.79 14.48 -12.32
C VAL A 200 9.28 15.76 -12.95
N GLU A 201 9.15 16.78 -12.13
CA GLU A 201 9.01 18.16 -12.54
C GLU A 201 9.92 19.05 -11.71
N GLY A 202 10.28 20.20 -12.24
CA GLY A 202 11.13 21.13 -11.49
C GLY A 202 11.31 22.47 -12.16
N GLY A 203 11.91 23.38 -11.41
CA GLY A 203 12.27 24.69 -11.89
C GLY A 203 13.59 25.18 -11.30
N LEU A 204 14.35 25.85 -12.12
CA LEU A 204 15.58 26.54 -11.76
C LEU A 204 15.55 27.98 -12.24
N ARG A 205 15.99 28.89 -11.40
CA ARG A 205 16.27 30.28 -11.75
C ARG A 205 17.44 30.80 -10.95
N ALA A 206 18.54 31.13 -11.63
CA ALA A 206 19.74 31.63 -11.00
C ALA A 206 20.54 32.53 -11.94
N ASN A 207 21.33 33.42 -11.34
CA ASN A 207 22.42 34.10 -12.04
C ASN A 207 23.60 33.15 -12.15
N VAL A 208 24.11 32.94 -13.36
CA VAL A 208 25.16 31.97 -13.63
C VAL A 208 26.32 32.65 -14.34
N THR A 209 27.52 32.44 -13.83
CA THR A 209 28.77 32.80 -14.55
C THR A 209 29.31 31.56 -15.25
N ASN A 210 29.52 31.74 -16.54
CA ASN A 210 30.22 30.79 -17.38
C ASN A 210 31.71 31.09 -17.42
N ASN A 211 32.50 30.12 -17.00
CA ASN A 211 33.98 30.28 -17.00
C ASN A 211 34.67 29.41 -18.09
N SER A 212 33.91 28.68 -18.92
CA SER A 212 34.46 27.84 -20.00
C SER A 212 33.34 27.35 -20.97
N ASN A 213 33.73 26.91 -22.16
CA ASN A 213 32.82 26.39 -23.18
C ASN A 213 32.39 24.93 -22.96
N GLY A 214 32.39 24.45 -21.72
CA GLY A 214 31.94 23.07 -21.42
C GLY A 214 30.43 22.88 -21.48
N THR A 215 30.02 21.64 -21.51
CA THR A 215 28.59 21.26 -21.39
C THR A 215 28.03 21.64 -20.03
N PHE A 216 26.71 21.75 -19.91
CA PHE A 216 26.07 21.87 -18.61
C PHE A 216 24.90 20.88 -18.44
N ASP A 217 24.66 20.55 -17.19
CA ASP A 217 23.68 19.57 -16.80
C ASP A 217 22.76 20.14 -15.69
N ILE A 218 21.56 19.59 -15.56
CA ILE A 218 20.78 19.63 -14.32
C ILE A 218 21.16 18.40 -13.51
N ALA A 219 21.56 18.56 -12.26
CA ALA A 219 21.88 17.49 -11.33
C ALA A 219 20.86 17.43 -10.19
N GLY A 220 20.91 16.32 -9.42
CA GLY A 220 20.08 16.11 -8.24
C GLY A 220 18.79 15.34 -8.54
N LEU A 221 18.67 14.65 -9.68
CA LEU A 221 17.53 13.74 -9.90
C LEU A 221 17.36 12.81 -8.69
N PRO A 222 16.11 12.52 -8.26
CA PRO A 222 15.87 11.85 -6.98
C PRO A 222 16.41 10.41 -6.92
N PHE A 223 16.53 9.75 -8.08
CA PHE A 223 17.06 8.38 -8.18
C PHE A 223 18.09 8.28 -9.29
N THR A 224 19.01 7.34 -9.13
CA THR A 224 19.98 7.03 -10.19
C THR A 224 19.26 6.44 -11.40
N VAL A 225 19.55 6.98 -12.55
CA VAL A 225 19.01 6.51 -13.83
C VAL A 225 19.55 5.12 -14.15
N VAL A 226 18.69 4.21 -14.60
CA VAL A 226 19.08 2.86 -15.00
C VAL A 226 20.14 2.92 -16.11
N ASP A 227 21.08 1.97 -16.09
CA ASP A 227 22.01 1.80 -17.19
C ASP A 227 21.34 1.09 -18.36
N ASN A 228 20.73 1.88 -19.23
CA ASN A 228 20.09 1.37 -20.44
C ASN A 228 20.37 2.31 -21.60
N SER A 229 21.29 1.93 -22.47
CA SER A 229 21.72 2.70 -23.64
C SER A 229 20.58 3.04 -24.61
N ASN A 230 19.45 2.38 -24.54
CA ASN A 230 18.33 2.53 -25.50
C ASN A 230 17.10 3.24 -24.94
N SER A 231 17.10 3.69 -23.69
CA SER A 231 15.89 4.18 -23.01
C SER A 231 16.19 5.23 -21.95
N THR A 232 16.88 6.29 -22.34
CA THR A 232 17.01 7.47 -21.49
C THR A 232 15.83 8.40 -21.71
N GLY A 233 15.27 8.90 -20.60
CA GLY A 233 14.18 9.89 -20.67
C GLY A 233 14.69 11.26 -21.13
N ILE A 234 13.73 12.13 -21.39
CA ILE A 234 13.95 13.53 -21.73
C ILE A 234 13.18 14.40 -20.74
N LEU A 235 13.83 15.45 -20.23
CA LEU A 235 13.12 16.53 -19.56
C LEU A 235 12.76 17.60 -20.58
N HIS A 236 11.48 17.78 -20.82
CA HIS A 236 10.96 18.83 -21.68
C HIS A 236 11.06 20.18 -20.98
N CYS A 237 11.49 21.20 -21.72
CA CYS A 237 11.61 22.55 -21.20
C CYS A 237 10.36 23.37 -21.46
N LYS A 238 9.96 24.14 -20.44
CA LYS A 238 8.87 25.11 -20.50
C LYS A 238 9.30 26.41 -19.87
N ASP A 239 8.79 27.54 -20.41
CA ASP A 239 8.93 28.87 -19.81
C ASP A 239 10.40 29.26 -19.52
N GLN A 240 11.24 29.19 -20.55
CA GLN A 240 12.62 29.65 -20.47
C GLN A 240 12.69 31.17 -20.58
N ALA A 241 13.53 31.79 -19.73
CA ALA A 241 13.76 33.23 -19.77
C ALA A 241 15.20 33.57 -19.41
N SER A 242 15.69 34.68 -19.98
CA SER A 242 17.04 35.23 -19.71
C SER A 242 18.17 34.28 -20.10
N TRP A 243 18.05 33.63 -21.24
CA TRP A 243 19.10 32.82 -21.85
C TRP A 243 19.70 33.55 -23.07
N THR A 244 20.97 33.34 -23.35
CA THR A 244 21.56 33.71 -24.66
C THR A 244 21.02 32.77 -25.74
N VAL A 245 21.01 31.47 -25.46
CA VAL A 245 20.33 30.44 -26.24
C VAL A 245 19.65 29.49 -25.26
N ALA A 246 18.31 29.42 -25.33
CA ALA A 246 17.57 28.56 -24.40
C ALA A 246 17.78 27.07 -24.72
N PRO A 247 17.88 26.18 -23.72
CA PRO A 247 17.94 24.74 -23.95
C PRO A 247 16.59 24.25 -24.52
N HIS A 248 16.64 23.34 -25.49
CA HIS A 248 15.43 22.74 -26.04
C HIS A 248 14.85 21.67 -25.10
N HIS A 249 15.73 20.85 -24.56
CA HIS A 249 15.42 19.82 -23.59
C HIS A 249 16.68 19.42 -22.83
N PHE A 250 16.49 18.53 -21.83
CA PHE A 250 17.62 17.88 -21.15
C PHE A 250 17.50 16.37 -21.38
N SER A 251 18.56 15.79 -21.95
CA SER A 251 18.67 14.32 -22.10
C SER A 251 19.14 13.72 -20.78
N ILE A 252 18.36 12.80 -20.24
CA ILE A 252 18.69 12.11 -19.00
C ILE A 252 19.86 11.15 -19.24
N MET A 253 20.81 11.11 -18.30
CA MET A 253 22.11 10.43 -18.48
C MET A 253 22.15 9.14 -17.66
N ASN A 254 22.46 8.02 -18.32
CA ASN A 254 22.59 6.69 -17.70
C ASN A 254 23.57 6.70 -16.52
N ASN A 255 23.30 5.86 -15.52
CA ASN A 255 24.14 5.68 -14.31
C ASN A 255 24.44 6.97 -13.56
N THR A 256 23.60 7.99 -13.70
CA THR A 256 23.79 9.27 -13.03
C THR A 256 22.48 9.77 -12.43
N THR A 257 22.57 10.83 -11.65
CA THR A 257 21.43 11.65 -11.21
C THR A 257 21.40 12.98 -11.97
N LYS A 258 21.72 12.96 -13.28
CA LYS A 258 21.90 14.17 -14.10
C LYS A 258 21.15 14.08 -15.43
N ALA A 259 20.81 15.25 -15.95
CA ALA A 259 20.28 15.42 -17.28
C ALA A 259 21.06 16.52 -18.01
N ARG A 260 21.57 16.22 -19.21
CA ARG A 260 22.39 17.11 -20.01
C ARG A 260 21.56 18.03 -20.88
N ALA A 261 21.85 19.31 -20.87
CA ALA A 261 21.23 20.27 -21.76
C ALA A 261 21.49 19.93 -23.22
N ARG A 262 20.48 20.15 -24.05
CA ARG A 262 20.55 20.06 -25.52
C ARG A 262 20.14 21.40 -26.10
N GLY A 263 20.99 21.93 -26.98
CA GLY A 263 20.78 23.20 -27.67
C GLY A 263 20.08 23.04 -29.00
N GLY A 264 20.23 24.03 -29.87
CA GLY A 264 19.62 24.07 -31.19
C GLY A 264 20.01 22.88 -32.10
N ILE A 265 19.23 22.70 -33.16
CA ILE A 265 19.55 21.78 -34.26
C ILE A 265 20.64 22.44 -35.08
N ASP A 266 21.76 21.76 -35.32
CA ASP A 266 22.77 22.23 -36.25
C ASP A 266 22.20 22.12 -37.67
N VAL A 267 22.23 23.22 -38.44
CA VAL A 267 21.52 23.35 -39.74
C VAL A 267 22.04 22.41 -40.83
N GLY A 268 23.11 21.69 -40.55
CA GLY A 268 23.71 20.70 -41.46
C GLY A 268 23.68 19.26 -41.00
N ASP A 269 23.29 19.01 -39.75
CA ASP A 269 23.28 17.68 -39.15
C ASP A 269 21.98 17.55 -38.30
N SER A 270 21.13 16.59 -38.60
CA SER A 270 19.86 16.36 -37.93
C SER A 270 19.96 16.05 -36.42
N GLN A 271 21.05 16.37 -35.79
CA GLN A 271 21.35 16.09 -34.40
C GLN A 271 21.35 17.35 -33.52
N TYR A 272 20.76 17.21 -32.31
CA TYR A 272 20.88 18.26 -31.29
C TYR A 272 22.32 18.36 -30.77
N THR A 273 22.89 19.54 -30.80
CA THR A 273 24.19 19.79 -30.19
C THR A 273 24.07 19.73 -28.64
N ASN A 274 25.15 19.34 -27.99
CA ASN A 274 25.22 19.47 -26.55
C ASN A 274 25.10 20.94 -26.14
N GLY A 275 24.17 21.25 -25.24
CA GLY A 275 24.09 22.56 -24.64
C GLY A 275 25.39 22.86 -23.90
N ASN A 276 25.96 24.01 -24.12
CA ASN A 276 27.19 24.44 -23.48
C ASN A 276 26.95 25.65 -22.58
N THR A 277 27.92 25.97 -21.76
CA THR A 277 27.83 27.05 -20.79
C THR A 277 27.67 28.43 -21.40
N THR A 278 27.94 28.60 -22.71
CA THR A 278 27.73 29.89 -23.43
C THR A 278 26.26 30.19 -23.67
N MET A 279 25.37 29.19 -23.47
CA MET A 279 23.91 29.40 -23.55
C MET A 279 23.38 30.27 -22.40
N PHE A 280 24.07 30.32 -21.28
CA PHE A 280 23.70 31.23 -20.19
C PHE A 280 23.93 32.70 -20.57
N ALA A 281 22.90 33.50 -20.36
CA ALA A 281 23.13 34.95 -20.40
C ALA A 281 23.91 35.38 -19.15
N SER A 282 25.05 36.04 -19.37
CA SER A 282 25.89 36.53 -18.30
C SER A 282 25.53 37.96 -17.88
N GLY A 283 25.70 38.27 -16.61
CA GLY A 283 25.47 39.60 -16.02
C GLY A 283 24.70 39.54 -14.73
N SER A 284 24.88 40.53 -13.87
CA SER A 284 24.32 40.56 -12.52
C SER A 284 22.80 40.62 -12.43
N THR A 285 22.10 40.92 -13.56
CA THR A 285 20.66 41.01 -13.65
C THR A 285 20.01 39.84 -14.38
N ASN A 286 20.82 38.96 -14.99
CA ASN A 286 20.34 37.86 -15.79
C ASN A 286 20.15 36.60 -14.94
N ASN A 287 18.92 36.26 -14.69
CA ASN A 287 18.54 35.05 -13.99
C ASN A 287 18.02 34.01 -14.98
N ASN A 288 18.90 33.12 -15.43
CA ASN A 288 18.55 32.04 -16.35
C ASN A 288 17.49 31.14 -15.73
N ARG A 289 16.30 31.12 -16.31
CA ARG A 289 15.14 30.41 -15.80
C ARG A 289 14.72 29.29 -16.75
N VAL A 290 14.45 28.12 -16.20
CA VAL A 290 13.83 27.02 -16.93
C VAL A 290 12.91 26.24 -15.98
N TYR A 291 11.75 25.86 -16.46
CA TYR A 291 10.91 24.82 -15.89
C TYR A 291 10.98 23.61 -16.79
N PHE A 292 10.93 22.43 -16.20
CA PHE A 292 11.05 21.18 -16.92
C PHE A 292 10.22 20.08 -16.28
N SER A 293 9.85 19.10 -17.10
CA SER A 293 9.18 17.87 -16.64
C SER A 293 9.53 16.71 -17.56
N GLY A 294 9.47 15.49 -17.04
CA GLY A 294 9.73 14.29 -17.81
C GLY A 294 9.66 13.03 -16.95
N SER A 295 10.10 11.93 -17.53
CA SER A 295 10.16 10.66 -16.82
C SER A 295 11.39 9.86 -17.22
N TYR A 296 11.80 8.95 -16.33
CA TYR A 296 12.92 8.03 -16.57
C TYR A 296 12.74 6.76 -15.74
N ARG A 297 13.54 5.74 -16.08
CA ARG A 297 13.61 4.51 -15.29
C ARG A 297 14.79 4.56 -14.33
N THR A 298 14.55 4.12 -13.11
CA THR A 298 15.59 3.83 -12.10
C THR A 298 15.89 2.34 -12.07
N ALA A 299 17.03 1.98 -11.47
CA ALA A 299 17.45 0.60 -11.27
C ALA A 299 16.54 -0.13 -10.28
#